data_b3f95104f8d50683f9b16189f7862e9b
#
_entry.id   b3f95104f8d50683f9b16189f7862e9b
#
_cell.length_a   1.000
_cell.length_b   1.000
_cell.length_c   1.000
_cell.angle_alpha   90.00
_cell.angle_beta   90.00
_cell.angle_gamma   90.00
#
_symmetry.space_group_name_H-M   'P 1'
#
loop_
_entity.id
_entity.type
_entity.pdbx_description
1 polymer ?
#
loop_
_entity_poly.entity_id
_entity_poly.type
_entity_poly.pdbx_seq_one_letter_code
_entity_poly.pdbx_strand_id
1 'polypeptide(L)'
;MQIIRYYLPKFANFTPEEWKTKGHEFDEIRDNMLGWDITDYGMGDFDKYGFSLFTIRNGNIKMKDKYKKPYAEKFLYLKEGQYALNHFHWYKMEDIINRGGGNILIRVYNCPSGMNEIDKEGD
;
A
#
# COMPACT_ATOMS: atom_id res chain seq x y z
N MET A 1 7.64 -19.73 -16.05
CA MET A 1 7.40 -18.81 -14.91
C MET A 1 8.34 -17.62 -15.05
N GLN A 2 7.79 -16.44 -15.11
CA GLN A 2 8.58 -15.21 -15.19
C GLN A 2 9.08 -14.83 -13.78
N ILE A 3 10.39 -14.68 -13.59
CA ILE A 3 10.97 -14.23 -12.34
C ILE A 3 11.04 -12.72 -12.38
N ILE A 4 10.35 -12.07 -11.44
CA ILE A 4 10.40 -10.62 -11.27
C ILE A 4 11.36 -10.32 -10.14
N ARG A 5 12.30 -9.41 -10.41
CA ARG A 5 13.20 -8.89 -9.39
C ARG A 5 12.84 -7.45 -9.10
N TYR A 6 12.53 -7.17 -7.85
CA TYR A 6 12.31 -5.82 -7.36
C TYR A 6 13.26 -5.55 -6.20
N TYR A 7 14.05 -4.50 -6.34
CA TYR A 7 15.04 -4.13 -5.33
C TYR A 7 14.42 -3.15 -4.35
N LEU A 8 14.18 -3.61 -3.13
CA LEU A 8 13.68 -2.79 -2.04
C LEU A 8 14.81 -1.98 -1.40
N PRO A 9 14.50 -0.85 -0.75
CA PRO A 9 15.46 -0.11 0.05
C PRO A 9 16.07 -0.99 1.16
N LYS A 10 17.27 -0.64 1.61
CA LYS A 10 18.00 -1.43 2.61
C LYS A 10 17.20 -1.67 3.90
N PHE A 11 16.42 -0.68 4.34
CA PHE A 11 15.65 -0.80 5.58
C PHE A 11 14.57 -1.89 5.54
N ALA A 12 14.20 -2.37 4.36
CA ALA A 12 13.28 -3.50 4.21
C ALA A 12 13.76 -4.77 4.91
N ASN A 13 15.08 -4.90 5.09
CA ASN A 13 15.70 -6.08 5.66
C ASN A 13 16.34 -5.81 7.03
N PHE A 14 16.10 -4.66 7.65
CA PHE A 14 16.61 -4.38 8.98
C PHE A 14 15.97 -5.28 10.03
N THR A 15 16.81 -5.91 10.85
CA THR A 15 16.36 -6.68 12.01
C THR A 15 15.93 -5.73 13.14
N PRO A 16 15.16 -6.19 14.14
CA PRO A 16 14.85 -5.40 15.33
C PRO A 16 16.10 -4.87 16.05
N GLU A 17 17.18 -5.65 16.07
CA GLU A 17 18.46 -5.26 16.68
C GLU A 17 19.11 -4.13 15.87
N GLU A 18 19.11 -4.22 14.55
CA GLU A 18 19.61 -3.14 13.69
C GLU A 18 18.80 -1.84 13.88
N TRP A 19 17.47 -1.94 13.98
CA TRP A 19 16.61 -0.77 14.23
C TRP A 19 16.96 -0.04 15.52
N LYS A 20 17.35 -0.76 16.55
CA LYS A 20 17.79 -0.14 17.84
C LYS A 20 19.02 0.74 17.70
N THR A 21 19.82 0.52 16.66
CA THR A 21 21.03 1.32 16.40
C THR A 21 20.78 2.56 15.53
N LYS A 22 19.56 2.71 14.98
CA LYS A 22 19.23 3.79 14.04
C LYS A 22 18.74 5.03 14.77
N GLY A 23 19.35 6.16 14.46
CA GLY A 23 19.02 7.46 15.03
C GLY A 23 17.96 8.23 14.24
N HIS A 24 17.99 9.55 14.39
CA HIS A 24 17.00 10.47 13.80
C HIS A 24 17.07 10.54 12.27
N GLU A 25 18.14 10.11 11.64
CA GLU A 25 18.26 9.99 10.18
C GLU A 25 17.25 9.01 9.58
N PHE A 26 16.65 8.15 10.39
CA PHE A 26 15.60 7.20 9.99
C PHE A 26 14.19 7.58 10.46
N ASP A 27 14.01 8.80 10.95
CA ASP A 27 12.73 9.26 11.49
C ASP A 27 11.59 9.22 10.44
N GLU A 28 11.86 9.55 9.19
CA GLU A 28 10.84 9.51 8.15
C GLU A 28 10.20 8.13 8.01
N ILE A 29 10.99 7.08 8.13
CA ILE A 29 10.49 5.70 8.05
C ILE A 29 9.51 5.42 9.18
N ARG A 30 9.84 5.84 10.40
CA ARG A 30 9.00 5.64 11.59
C ARG A 30 7.77 6.53 11.59
N ASP A 31 7.97 7.82 11.34
CA ASP A 31 6.90 8.84 11.37
C ASP A 31 5.84 8.58 10.29
N ASN A 32 6.25 8.14 9.12
CA ASN A 32 5.36 7.94 7.98
C ASN A 32 4.94 6.49 7.78
N MET A 33 5.29 5.61 8.71
CA MET A 33 4.92 4.20 8.71
C MET A 33 5.31 3.48 7.41
N LEU A 34 6.57 3.66 7.01
CA LEU A 34 7.13 2.99 5.84
C LEU A 34 7.50 1.54 6.17
N GLY A 35 7.64 0.72 5.15
CA GLY A 35 8.10 -0.66 5.28
C GLY A 35 7.01 -1.69 5.06
N TRP A 36 7.24 -2.89 5.59
CA TRP A 36 6.37 -4.04 5.40
C TRP A 36 5.07 -3.95 6.19
N ASP A 37 4.00 -4.37 5.54
CA ASP A 37 2.70 -4.58 6.16
C ASP A 37 1.94 -5.69 5.44
N ILE A 38 0.94 -6.23 6.10
CA ILE A 38 0.02 -7.21 5.53
C ILE A 38 -1.41 -6.82 5.91
N THR A 39 -2.35 -7.21 5.08
CA THR A 39 -3.77 -7.07 5.39
C THR A 39 -4.54 -8.29 4.94
N ASP A 40 -5.53 -8.69 5.71
CA ASP A 40 -6.57 -9.64 5.34
C ASP A 40 -7.97 -9.01 5.44
N TYR A 41 -8.02 -7.67 5.56
CA TYR A 41 -9.25 -6.90 5.78
C TYR A 41 -10.06 -7.34 7.00
N GLY A 42 -9.42 -7.99 7.98
CA GLY A 42 -10.09 -8.53 9.17
C GLY A 42 -10.93 -9.79 8.92
N MET A 43 -10.77 -10.41 7.75
CA MET A 43 -11.55 -11.60 7.37
C MET A 43 -11.03 -12.88 8.00
N GLY A 44 -9.79 -12.90 8.49
CA GLY A 44 -9.18 -14.10 9.08
C GLY A 44 -8.75 -15.15 8.06
N ASP A 45 -8.67 -14.79 6.78
CA ASP A 45 -8.28 -15.69 5.68
C ASP A 45 -7.34 -14.94 4.72
N PHE A 46 -6.09 -14.82 5.11
CA PHE A 46 -5.08 -14.09 4.34
C PHE A 46 -4.83 -14.73 2.96
N ASP A 47 -4.91 -16.04 2.83
CA ASP A 47 -4.65 -16.70 1.55
C ASP A 47 -5.72 -16.40 0.50
N LYS A 48 -6.91 -16.01 0.94
CA LYS A 48 -8.02 -15.64 0.06
C LYS A 48 -8.21 -14.13 -0.04
N TYR A 49 -8.21 -13.43 1.09
CA TYR A 49 -8.48 -12.00 1.16
C TYR A 49 -7.27 -11.25 1.68
N GLY A 50 -6.67 -10.46 0.85
CA GLY A 50 -5.59 -9.62 1.31
C GLY A 50 -4.36 -9.67 0.43
N PHE A 51 -3.30 -9.08 0.94
CA PHE A 51 -2.01 -9.01 0.27
C PHE A 51 -0.93 -8.52 1.23
N SER A 52 0.31 -8.68 0.79
CA SER A 52 1.47 -8.06 1.45
C SER A 52 1.81 -6.77 0.74
N LEU A 53 2.31 -5.80 1.46
CA LEU A 53 2.74 -4.54 0.88
C LEU A 53 4.02 -4.02 1.52
N PHE A 54 4.76 -3.23 0.76
CA PHE A 54 5.90 -2.47 1.24
C PHE A 54 5.68 -1.00 0.88
N THR A 55 5.57 -0.15 1.89
CA THR A 55 5.42 1.29 1.70
C THR A 55 6.79 1.93 1.54
N ILE A 56 7.06 2.46 0.35
CA ILE A 56 8.32 3.11 0.00
C ILE A 56 8.29 4.57 0.42
N ARG A 57 7.19 5.26 0.15
CA ARG A 57 6.93 6.67 0.51
C ARG A 57 5.50 6.81 1.03
N ASN A 58 5.31 7.74 1.92
CA ASN A 58 3.98 8.05 2.42
C ASN A 58 3.89 9.53 2.83
N GLY A 59 2.69 10.10 2.70
CA GLY A 59 2.39 11.41 3.26
C GLY A 59 2.16 11.32 4.77
N ASN A 60 2.22 12.45 5.43
CA ASN A 60 1.94 12.56 6.86
C ASN A 60 1.12 13.82 7.15
N ILE A 61 -0.19 13.65 7.29
CA ILE A 61 -1.12 14.76 7.50
C ILE A 61 -0.85 15.47 8.82
N LYS A 62 -0.45 14.74 9.84
CA LYS A 62 -0.17 15.29 11.19
C LYS A 62 1.13 16.09 11.24
N MET A 63 2.08 15.76 10.37
CA MET A 63 3.41 16.37 10.31
C MET A 63 3.70 16.96 8.94
N LYS A 64 2.70 17.56 8.30
CA LYS A 64 2.80 18.09 6.93
C LYS A 64 3.84 19.18 6.76
N ASP A 65 4.18 19.90 7.81
CA ASP A 65 5.22 20.92 7.77
C ASP A 65 6.63 20.34 7.69
N LYS A 66 6.82 19.16 8.28
CA LYS A 66 8.07 18.39 8.19
C LYS A 66 8.14 17.55 6.93
N TYR A 67 7.04 16.89 6.58
CA TYR A 67 6.91 16.00 5.42
C TYR A 67 5.91 16.57 4.42
N LYS A 68 6.43 17.35 3.49
CA LYS A 68 5.61 18.18 2.59
C LYS A 68 4.95 17.42 1.44
N LYS A 69 5.46 16.24 1.11
CA LYS A 69 4.94 15.45 -0.02
C LYS A 69 3.72 14.65 0.43
N PRO A 70 2.53 14.88 -0.17
CA PRO A 70 1.29 14.25 0.30
C PRO A 70 0.99 12.90 -0.33
N TYR A 71 1.85 12.39 -1.19
CA TYR A 71 1.61 11.14 -1.92
C TYR A 71 2.26 9.94 -1.26
N ALA A 72 1.74 8.77 -1.59
CA ALA A 72 2.29 7.48 -1.20
C ALA A 72 2.73 6.68 -2.42
N GLU A 73 3.77 5.89 -2.26
CA GLU A 73 4.19 4.86 -3.21
C GLU A 73 4.32 3.56 -2.45
N LYS A 74 3.59 2.54 -2.91
CA LYS A 74 3.55 1.23 -2.26
C LYS A 74 3.78 0.14 -3.29
N PHE A 75 4.57 -0.84 -2.93
CA PHE A 75 4.71 -2.07 -3.68
C PHE A 75 3.79 -3.12 -3.05
N LEU A 76 2.89 -3.68 -3.85
CA LEU A 76 1.93 -4.68 -3.40
C LEU A 76 2.29 -6.03 -4.00
N TYR A 77 2.21 -7.07 -3.18
CA TYR A 77 2.39 -8.44 -3.60
C TYR A 77 1.13 -9.25 -3.30
N LEU A 78 0.48 -9.69 -4.36
CA LEU A 78 -0.69 -10.57 -4.28
C LEU A 78 -0.28 -11.97 -4.77
N LYS A 79 -0.58 -12.97 -3.99
CA LYS A 79 -0.47 -14.36 -4.42
C LYS A 79 -1.60 -14.69 -5.38
N GLU A 80 -1.40 -15.71 -6.20
CA GLU A 80 -2.47 -16.22 -7.05
C GLU A 80 -3.72 -16.54 -6.21
N GLY A 81 -4.86 -16.05 -6.66
CA GLY A 81 -6.14 -16.27 -5.98
C GLY A 81 -6.44 -15.33 -4.82
N GLN A 82 -5.54 -14.43 -4.44
CA GLN A 82 -5.84 -13.42 -3.43
C GLN A 82 -6.70 -12.28 -3.98
N TYR A 83 -7.59 -11.74 -3.14
CA TYR A 83 -8.45 -10.60 -3.44
C TYR A 83 -8.10 -9.41 -2.56
N ALA A 84 -8.02 -8.24 -3.16
CA ALA A 84 -8.24 -6.99 -2.46
C ALA A 84 -9.75 -6.73 -2.45
N LEU A 85 -10.36 -6.59 -1.28
CA LEU A 85 -11.78 -6.34 -1.18
C LEU A 85 -12.16 -5.00 -1.80
N ASN A 86 -13.39 -4.91 -2.33
CA ASN A 86 -13.92 -3.65 -2.85
C ASN A 86 -13.91 -2.59 -1.76
N HIS A 87 -13.30 -1.47 -2.06
CA HIS A 87 -13.22 -0.34 -1.16
C HIS A 87 -13.10 0.96 -1.97
N PHE A 88 -13.26 2.08 -1.29
CA PHE A 88 -13.14 3.40 -1.92
C PHE A 88 -12.31 4.33 -1.05
N HIS A 89 -11.89 5.40 -1.64
CA HIS A 89 -11.15 6.47 -0.97
C HIS A 89 -11.86 7.80 -1.16
N TRP A 90 -12.09 8.54 -0.07
CA TRP A 90 -12.77 9.82 -0.12
C TRP A 90 -11.93 10.92 -0.79
N TYR A 91 -10.62 10.92 -0.57
CA TYR A 91 -9.76 12.06 -0.91
C TYR A 91 -8.50 11.69 -1.69
N LYS A 92 -8.34 10.46 -2.12
CA LYS A 92 -7.14 10.11 -2.85
C LYS A 92 -7.45 9.47 -4.19
N MET A 93 -6.61 9.81 -5.16
CA MET A 93 -6.53 9.12 -6.43
C MET A 93 -5.45 8.04 -6.36
N GLU A 94 -5.66 6.97 -7.08
CA GLU A 94 -4.70 5.87 -7.15
C GLU A 94 -4.37 5.52 -8.59
N ASP A 95 -3.09 5.31 -8.84
CA ASP A 95 -2.59 4.67 -10.05
C ASP A 95 -2.15 3.26 -9.68
N ILE A 96 -2.66 2.27 -10.39
CA ILE A 96 -2.30 0.87 -10.19
C ILE A 96 -1.48 0.43 -11.39
N ILE A 97 -0.23 0.05 -11.10
CA ILE A 97 0.74 -0.34 -12.13
C ILE A 97 1.05 -1.83 -11.95
N ASN A 98 0.67 -2.64 -12.92
CA ASN A 98 1.05 -4.05 -12.93
C ASN A 98 2.53 -4.18 -13.31
N ARG A 99 3.36 -4.52 -12.35
CA ARG A 99 4.81 -4.69 -12.54
C ARG A 99 5.17 -6.07 -13.09
N GLY A 100 4.23 -6.99 -13.13
CA GLY A 100 4.41 -8.32 -13.70
C GLY A 100 4.07 -9.45 -12.72
N GLY A 101 4.52 -10.66 -13.02
CA GLY A 101 4.23 -11.88 -12.25
C GLY A 101 2.94 -12.58 -12.65
N GLY A 102 2.02 -11.89 -13.26
CA GLY A 102 0.74 -12.43 -13.69
C GLY A 102 -0.23 -11.32 -14.10
N ASN A 103 -1.46 -11.72 -14.34
CA ASN A 103 -2.53 -10.81 -14.68
C ASN A 103 -3.26 -10.33 -13.42
N ILE A 104 -3.61 -9.07 -13.40
CA ILE A 104 -4.44 -8.46 -12.37
C ILE A 104 -5.82 -8.19 -12.97
N LEU A 105 -6.86 -8.68 -12.33
CA LEU A 105 -8.24 -8.33 -12.66
C LEU A 105 -8.70 -7.23 -11.70
N ILE A 106 -9.10 -6.09 -12.25
CA ILE A 106 -9.55 -4.95 -11.45
C ILE A 106 -10.99 -4.64 -11.81
N ARG A 107 -11.86 -4.61 -10.81
CA ARG A 107 -13.23 -4.15 -10.94
C ARG A 107 -13.34 -2.73 -10.40
N VAL A 108 -13.86 -1.85 -11.21
CA VAL A 108 -14.04 -0.44 -10.87
C VAL A 108 -15.50 -0.03 -11.00
N TYR A 109 -15.89 0.95 -10.22
CA TYR A 109 -17.22 1.52 -10.21
C TYR A 109 -17.14 3.02 -10.43
N ASN A 110 -18.14 3.58 -11.09
CA ASN A 110 -18.22 5.01 -11.30
C ASN A 110 -18.53 5.73 -9.99
N CYS A 111 -17.88 6.87 -9.80
CA CYS A 111 -18.23 7.80 -8.75
C CYS A 111 -18.91 9.00 -9.40
N PRO A 112 -20.15 9.39 -8.99
CA PRO A 112 -20.82 10.54 -9.55
C PRO A 112 -20.03 11.83 -9.35
N SER A 113 -19.95 12.66 -10.39
CA SER A 113 -19.24 13.93 -10.34
C SER A 113 -19.85 14.88 -9.30
N GLY A 114 -19.00 15.45 -8.46
CA GLY A 114 -19.42 16.44 -7.46
C GLY A 114 -20.19 15.89 -6.27
N MET A 115 -20.27 14.59 -6.11
CA MET A 115 -20.95 13.95 -5.01
C MET A 115 -19.95 13.31 -4.03
N ASN A 116 -20.30 13.41 -2.75
CA ASN A 116 -19.59 12.70 -1.68
C ASN A 116 -20.18 11.31 -1.43
N GLU A 117 -21.06 10.85 -2.30
CA GLU A 117 -21.71 9.56 -2.22
C GLU A 117 -21.17 8.63 -3.30
N ILE A 118 -21.01 7.38 -2.93
CA ILE A 118 -20.63 6.31 -3.84
C ILE A 118 -21.87 5.78 -4.52
N ASP A 119 -21.76 5.48 -5.79
CA ASP A 119 -22.78 4.72 -6.50
C ASP A 119 -22.85 3.30 -5.94
N LYS A 120 -23.86 3.06 -5.12
CA LYS A 120 -24.06 1.76 -4.46
C LYS A 120 -24.60 0.69 -5.40
N GLU A 121 -25.10 1.05 -6.57
CA GLU A 121 -25.52 0.07 -7.58
C GLU A 121 -24.34 -0.66 -8.19
N GLY A 122 -23.15 -0.10 -8.08
CA GLY A 122 -21.91 -0.72 -8.55
C GLY A 122 -21.27 -1.69 -7.55
N ASP A 123 -21.79 -1.79 -6.37
CA ASP A 123 -21.21 -2.64 -5.32
C ASP A 123 -21.51 -4.14 -5.55
#